data_45ef382ea5390fa3650158a894efda3f
#
_entry.id   45ef382ea5390fa3650158a894efda3f
#
_cell.length_a   1.000
_cell.length_b   1.000
_cell.length_c   1.000
_cell.angle_alpha   90.00
_cell.angle_beta   90.00
_cell.angle_gamma   90.00
#
_symmetry.space_group_name_H-M   'P 1'
#
loop_
_entity.id
_entity.type
_entity.pdbx_description
1 polymer ?
#
loop_
_entity_poly.entity_id
_entity_poly.type
_entity_poly.pdbx_seq_one_letter_code
_entity_poly.pdbx_strand_id
1 'polypeptide(L)'
;LMGCSGTLRGDETAQEKSGTAASEQEVDISETDRILFRAADEVRRENYGTDVYIRGLIEFTNYCRNDCYYCGIRCSNSNADRYRLTYQEIMDCCREGYRLGFRTFVLQGGEDPYYTDEMICRIVSDIKKEFPDCAVTLSIGERSRESYQAYHDAGADRYLLRHETADKQHYDRLHPEGMELANRQKCLFDLKDIGYQVGSGFMVGSPYQTEKSLISYLRFLMELQPDMIGIGPYITHRDTPFKDMKNGSMLLTLRMISILRLVFPYALIPSTTALGTIHPQGRELGLCAGANVVMPNLSPTEV
;
A
#
# COMPACT_ATOMS: atom_id res chain seq x y z
N LEU A 1 -23.20 -5.34 -14.57
CA LEU A 1 -22.13 -6.31 -14.28
C LEU A 1 -22.31 -7.60 -15.06
N MET A 2 -22.25 -7.54 -16.38
CA MET A 2 -22.08 -8.72 -17.23
C MET A 2 -20.89 -8.45 -18.14
N GLY A 3 -19.83 -9.26 -17.99
CA GLY A 3 -18.71 -9.21 -18.92
C GLY A 3 -17.33 -9.48 -18.34
N CYS A 4 -17.20 -10.27 -17.27
CA CYS A 4 -15.94 -10.90 -16.88
C CYS A 4 -16.19 -12.40 -16.62
N SER A 5 -16.38 -13.18 -17.72
CA SER A 5 -16.35 -14.64 -17.67
C SER A 5 -15.08 -15.13 -18.34
N GLY A 6 -14.05 -15.34 -17.56
CA GLY A 6 -12.83 -16.03 -17.96
C GLY A 6 -12.55 -17.15 -16.95
N THR A 7 -12.96 -18.36 -17.31
CA THR A 7 -12.77 -19.58 -16.53
C THR A 7 -11.31 -20.02 -16.62
N LEU A 8 -10.56 -19.96 -15.54
CA LEU A 8 -9.31 -20.71 -15.39
C LEU A 8 -9.59 -21.91 -14.49
N ARG A 9 -9.55 -23.11 -15.08
CA ARG A 9 -9.48 -24.38 -14.34
C ARG A 9 -8.02 -24.66 -14.03
N GLY A 10 -7.69 -24.81 -12.77
CA GLY A 10 -6.44 -25.35 -12.29
C GLY A 10 -6.71 -26.28 -11.11
N ASP A 11 -6.10 -27.46 -11.15
CA ASP A 11 -6.35 -28.63 -10.32
C ASP A 11 -6.20 -28.41 -8.81
N GLU A 12 -7.12 -29.07 -8.09
CA GLU A 12 -7.14 -29.19 -6.63
C GLU A 12 -6.05 -30.17 -6.15
N THR A 13 -5.28 -29.79 -5.14
CA THR A 13 -4.95 -30.59 -3.93
C THR A 13 -4.13 -29.77 -2.96
N ALA A 14 -4.73 -29.31 -1.85
CA ALA A 14 -4.06 -29.11 -0.56
C ALA A 14 -5.07 -28.82 0.55
N GLN A 15 -5.18 -29.74 1.42
CA GLN A 15 -5.52 -29.78 2.86
C GLN A 15 -6.26 -28.57 3.48
N GLU A 16 -7.48 -28.90 3.92
CA GLU A 16 -8.29 -28.18 4.90
C GLU A 16 -7.51 -27.88 6.19
N LYS A 17 -7.41 -26.59 6.52
CA LYS A 17 -7.27 -26.12 7.90
C LYS A 17 -8.48 -25.24 8.21
N SER A 18 -9.25 -25.67 9.20
CA SER A 18 -10.44 -25.05 9.74
C SER A 18 -10.23 -23.59 10.12
N GLY A 19 -10.66 -22.68 9.24
CA GLY A 19 -10.90 -21.29 9.54
C GLY A 19 -12.39 -21.06 9.47
N THR A 20 -12.97 -20.51 10.52
CA THR A 20 -14.38 -20.11 10.62
C THR A 20 -14.81 -19.36 9.35
N ALA A 21 -15.78 -19.92 8.64
CA ALA A 21 -16.40 -19.35 7.47
C ALA A 21 -16.88 -17.92 7.79
N ALA A 22 -16.20 -16.93 7.21
CA ALA A 22 -16.79 -15.59 7.10
C ALA A 22 -18.02 -15.75 6.23
N SER A 23 -19.20 -15.50 6.80
CA SER A 23 -20.45 -15.47 6.07
C SER A 23 -20.29 -14.56 4.85
N GLU A 24 -20.64 -15.05 3.67
CA GLU A 24 -20.76 -14.26 2.44
C GLU A 24 -21.79 -13.14 2.70
N GLN A 25 -21.33 -12.03 3.28
CA GLN A 25 -22.16 -10.85 3.36
C GLN A 25 -22.17 -10.21 1.98
N GLU A 26 -23.27 -10.38 1.28
CA GLU A 26 -23.55 -9.68 0.02
C GLU A 26 -23.39 -8.18 0.26
N VAL A 27 -22.47 -7.54 -0.47
CA VAL A 27 -22.25 -6.09 -0.33
C VAL A 27 -23.42 -5.39 -1.01
N ASP A 28 -24.27 -4.75 -0.21
CA ASP A 28 -25.38 -3.95 -0.72
C ASP A 28 -24.83 -2.71 -1.43
N ILE A 29 -24.71 -2.80 -2.74
CA ILE A 29 -24.24 -1.72 -3.64
C ILE A 29 -25.47 -0.99 -4.19
N SER A 30 -25.69 0.23 -3.73
CA SER A 30 -26.79 1.09 -4.17
C SER A 30 -26.64 1.48 -5.66
N GLU A 31 -27.71 1.96 -6.28
CA GLU A 31 -27.64 2.46 -7.66
C GLU A 31 -26.69 3.67 -7.77
N THR A 32 -26.65 4.53 -6.77
CA THR A 32 -25.68 5.65 -6.72
C THR A 32 -24.24 5.16 -6.70
N ASP A 33 -23.94 4.08 -5.96
CA ASP A 33 -22.59 3.49 -5.95
C ASP A 33 -22.23 2.89 -7.31
N ARG A 34 -23.19 2.24 -7.98
CA ARG A 34 -22.98 1.67 -9.33
C ARG A 34 -22.65 2.77 -10.34
N ILE A 35 -23.33 3.91 -10.29
CA ILE A 35 -23.05 5.08 -11.12
C ILE A 35 -21.64 5.61 -10.83
N LEU A 36 -21.29 5.78 -9.56
CA LEU A 36 -19.96 6.26 -9.15
C LEU A 36 -18.83 5.33 -9.63
N PHE A 37 -18.99 4.01 -9.41
CA PHE A 37 -17.97 3.03 -9.82
C PHE A 37 -17.81 2.95 -11.33
N ARG A 38 -18.93 3.03 -12.08
CA ARG A 38 -18.90 3.06 -13.54
C ARG A 38 -18.15 4.30 -14.06
N ALA A 39 -18.48 5.48 -13.55
CA ALA A 39 -17.79 6.71 -13.95
C ALA A 39 -16.28 6.64 -13.67
N ALA A 40 -15.88 6.09 -12.53
CA ALA A 40 -14.46 5.91 -12.20
C ALA A 40 -13.78 4.87 -13.11
N ASP A 41 -14.46 3.76 -13.44
CA ASP A 41 -13.92 2.75 -14.37
C ASP A 41 -13.79 3.31 -15.80
N GLU A 42 -14.72 4.15 -16.25
CA GLU A 42 -14.62 4.87 -17.53
C GLU A 42 -13.36 5.73 -17.56
N VAL A 43 -13.14 6.59 -16.56
CA VAL A 43 -11.91 7.41 -16.46
C VAL A 43 -10.65 6.55 -16.41
N ARG A 44 -10.66 5.43 -15.68
CA ARG A 44 -9.54 4.49 -15.66
C ARG A 44 -9.28 3.93 -17.07
N ARG A 45 -10.32 3.50 -17.78
CA ARG A 45 -10.21 2.92 -19.14
C ARG A 45 -9.73 3.94 -20.18
N GLU A 46 -10.17 5.18 -20.07
CA GLU A 46 -9.72 6.25 -20.95
C GLU A 46 -8.22 6.51 -20.84
N ASN A 47 -7.65 6.35 -19.64
CA ASN A 47 -6.24 6.64 -19.37
C ASN A 47 -5.32 5.42 -19.45
N TYR A 48 -5.84 4.22 -19.15
CA TYR A 48 -5.03 3.01 -18.96
C TYR A 48 -5.58 1.79 -19.71
N GLY A 49 -6.65 1.92 -20.48
CA GLY A 49 -7.28 0.78 -21.13
C GLY A 49 -7.80 -0.24 -20.12
N THR A 50 -7.54 -1.50 -20.39
CA THR A 50 -7.87 -2.62 -19.49
C THR A 50 -6.69 -3.11 -18.66
N ASP A 51 -5.54 -2.48 -18.78
CA ASP A 51 -4.31 -2.92 -18.16
C ASP A 51 -4.33 -2.77 -16.62
N VAL A 52 -3.80 -3.78 -15.96
CA VAL A 52 -3.55 -3.79 -14.51
C VAL A 52 -2.04 -3.94 -14.30
N TYR A 53 -1.45 -2.95 -13.65
CA TYR A 53 -0.03 -2.95 -13.36
C TYR A 53 0.29 -3.85 -12.19
N ILE A 54 1.23 -4.77 -12.38
CA ILE A 54 1.66 -5.72 -11.36
C ILE A 54 2.99 -5.26 -10.79
N ARG A 55 3.08 -5.13 -9.46
CA ARG A 55 4.30 -4.75 -8.74
C ARG A 55 4.68 -5.84 -7.75
N GLY A 56 5.92 -6.30 -7.80
CA GLY A 56 6.43 -7.31 -6.86
C GLY A 56 6.73 -6.68 -5.51
N LEU A 57 5.98 -7.05 -4.48
CA LEU A 57 6.19 -6.59 -3.11
C LEU A 57 7.21 -7.50 -2.42
N ILE A 58 8.26 -6.92 -1.86
CA ILE A 58 9.27 -7.59 -1.05
C ILE A 58 9.26 -6.95 0.34
N GLU A 59 8.65 -7.62 1.30
CA GLU A 59 8.63 -7.22 2.70
C GLU A 59 9.91 -7.71 3.36
N PHE A 60 10.98 -6.89 3.33
CA PHE A 60 12.32 -7.34 3.69
C PHE A 60 12.65 -7.22 5.19
N THR A 61 11.81 -6.52 5.96
CA THR A 61 11.89 -6.46 7.41
C THR A 61 10.55 -6.10 8.03
N ASN A 62 10.23 -6.70 9.18
CA ASN A 62 9.10 -6.32 10.01
C ASN A 62 9.52 -5.69 11.35
N TYR A 63 10.80 -5.31 11.49
CA TYR A 63 11.23 -4.44 12.59
C TYR A 63 10.82 -3.00 12.30
N CYS A 64 10.37 -2.30 13.33
CA CYS A 64 10.04 -0.88 13.24
C CYS A 64 10.38 -0.19 14.55
N ARG A 65 10.98 1.01 14.49
CA ARG A 65 11.25 1.84 15.69
C ARG A 65 10.00 2.57 16.19
N ASN A 66 8.98 2.70 15.35
CA ASN A 66 7.75 3.43 15.66
C ASN A 66 6.74 2.55 16.40
N ASP A 67 5.86 3.20 17.16
CA ASP A 67 4.84 2.54 17.97
C ASP A 67 3.42 2.94 17.59
N CYS A 68 3.13 3.07 16.30
CA CYS A 68 1.81 3.43 15.77
C CYS A 68 0.73 2.50 16.33
N TYR A 69 -0.35 3.07 16.86
CA TYR A 69 -1.37 2.32 17.62
C TYR A 69 -2.19 1.33 16.79
N TYR A 70 -2.15 1.43 15.47
CA TYR A 70 -2.85 0.56 14.52
C TYR A 70 -1.99 -0.54 13.91
N CYS A 71 -0.66 -0.50 14.10
CA CYS A 71 0.27 -1.28 13.31
C CYS A 71 0.71 -2.56 14.03
N GLY A 72 0.54 -3.72 13.37
CA GLY A 72 0.95 -5.01 13.92
C GLY A 72 2.45 -5.18 14.10
N ILE A 73 3.28 -4.43 13.34
CA ILE A 73 4.74 -4.46 13.48
C ILE A 73 5.30 -3.32 14.36
N ARG A 74 4.46 -2.67 15.17
CA ARG A 74 4.89 -1.64 16.13
C ARG A 74 5.98 -2.17 17.07
N CYS A 75 6.89 -1.29 17.53
CA CYS A 75 8.07 -1.72 18.31
C CYS A 75 7.70 -2.40 19.63
N SER A 76 6.62 -2.00 20.29
CA SER A 76 6.17 -2.60 21.56
C SER A 76 5.39 -3.91 21.39
N ASN A 77 5.11 -4.37 20.15
CA ASN A 77 4.49 -5.68 19.94
C ASN A 77 5.53 -6.81 20.14
N SER A 78 5.50 -7.42 21.32
CA SER A 78 6.38 -8.55 21.68
C SER A 78 5.93 -9.89 21.08
N ASN A 79 4.71 -9.97 20.52
CA ASN A 79 4.17 -11.21 19.93
C ASN A 79 4.49 -11.33 18.43
N ALA A 80 5.10 -10.33 17.84
CA ALA A 80 5.45 -10.38 16.42
C ALA A 80 6.72 -11.21 16.22
N ASP A 81 6.64 -12.25 15.40
CA ASP A 81 7.80 -12.97 14.90
C ASP A 81 8.63 -12.05 14.02
N ARG A 82 9.80 -11.62 14.52
CA ARG A 82 10.61 -10.60 13.88
C ARG A 82 11.63 -11.23 12.94
N TYR A 83 11.70 -10.68 11.71
CA TYR A 83 12.65 -11.10 10.71
C TYR A 83 13.30 -9.92 9.96
N ARG A 84 14.43 -10.19 9.37
CA ARG A 84 15.11 -9.35 8.37
C ARG A 84 15.63 -10.24 7.27
N LEU A 85 15.28 -9.95 6.04
CA LEU A 85 15.88 -10.64 4.90
C LEU A 85 17.35 -10.21 4.74
N THR A 86 18.19 -11.16 4.43
CA THR A 86 19.57 -10.87 4.03
C THR A 86 19.62 -10.19 2.66
N TYR A 87 20.74 -9.55 2.36
CA TYR A 87 20.97 -8.99 1.03
C TYR A 87 20.72 -10.04 -0.08
N GLN A 88 21.20 -11.29 0.12
CA GLN A 88 21.02 -12.35 -0.86
C GLN A 88 19.55 -12.72 -1.07
N GLU A 89 18.78 -12.87 0.00
CA GLU A 89 17.34 -13.17 -0.09
C GLU A 89 16.56 -12.06 -0.82
N ILE A 90 16.89 -10.79 -0.58
CA ILE A 90 16.28 -9.66 -1.31
C ILE A 90 16.59 -9.77 -2.82
N MET A 91 17.84 -10.03 -3.18
CA MET A 91 18.23 -10.17 -4.58
C MET A 91 17.59 -11.40 -5.24
N ASP A 92 17.45 -12.50 -4.52
CA ASP A 92 16.81 -13.72 -5.03
C ASP A 92 15.30 -13.50 -5.25
N CYS A 93 14.62 -12.76 -4.38
CA CYS A 93 13.23 -12.29 -4.62
C CYS A 93 13.13 -11.46 -5.91
N CYS A 94 14.09 -10.56 -6.16
CA CYS A 94 14.11 -9.77 -7.38
C CYS A 94 14.34 -10.64 -8.63
N ARG A 95 15.26 -11.61 -8.57
CA ARG A 95 15.53 -12.57 -9.67
C ARG A 95 14.30 -13.39 -10.01
N GLU A 96 13.65 -13.96 -8.99
CA GLU A 96 12.43 -14.71 -9.19
C GLU A 96 11.30 -13.84 -9.75
N GLY A 97 11.13 -12.63 -9.18
CA GLY A 97 10.16 -11.66 -9.69
C GLY A 97 10.42 -11.29 -11.15
N TYR A 98 11.68 -11.04 -11.53
CA TYR A 98 12.04 -10.74 -12.92
C TYR A 98 11.72 -11.90 -13.87
N ARG A 99 12.06 -13.15 -13.45
CA ARG A 99 11.73 -14.38 -14.19
C ARG A 99 10.22 -14.54 -14.39
N LEU A 100 9.41 -14.17 -13.41
CA LEU A 100 7.94 -14.17 -13.47
C LEU A 100 7.34 -13.01 -14.28
N GLY A 101 8.17 -12.10 -14.80
CA GLY A 101 7.75 -10.98 -15.63
C GLY A 101 7.50 -9.66 -14.90
N PHE A 102 7.77 -9.58 -13.61
CA PHE A 102 7.70 -8.30 -12.89
C PHE A 102 8.74 -7.31 -13.41
N ARG A 103 8.36 -6.04 -13.47
CA ARG A 103 9.22 -4.91 -13.88
C ARG A 103 9.18 -3.76 -12.87
N THR A 104 8.65 -4.02 -11.70
CA THR A 104 8.69 -3.10 -10.55
C THR A 104 8.86 -3.91 -9.28
N PHE A 105 9.86 -3.58 -8.49
CA PHE A 105 10.08 -4.13 -7.16
C PHE A 105 9.78 -3.07 -6.11
N VAL A 106 8.98 -3.44 -5.12
CA VAL A 106 8.63 -2.59 -3.97
C VAL A 106 9.30 -3.17 -2.74
N LEU A 107 10.36 -2.53 -2.29
CA LEU A 107 11.05 -2.87 -1.05
C LEU A 107 10.32 -2.21 0.11
N GLN A 108 9.58 -2.99 0.88
CA GLN A 108 8.76 -2.52 1.98
C GLN A 108 9.26 -3.05 3.33
N GLY A 109 9.19 -2.20 4.34
CA GLY A 109 9.52 -2.59 5.71
C GLY A 109 9.05 -1.56 6.72
N GLY A 110 9.23 -1.87 7.99
CA GLY A 110 9.15 -0.88 9.04
C GLY A 110 10.32 0.10 8.98
N GLU A 111 10.29 1.14 9.81
CA GLU A 111 11.45 2.01 9.99
C GLU A 111 12.51 1.30 10.85
N ASP A 112 13.28 0.46 10.20
CA ASP A 112 14.29 -0.39 10.81
C ASP A 112 15.67 0.28 10.75
N PRO A 113 16.29 0.66 11.89
CA PRO A 113 17.61 1.28 11.91
C PRO A 113 18.77 0.32 11.57
N TYR A 114 18.51 -0.97 11.49
CA TYR A 114 19.51 -1.95 11.05
C TYR A 114 19.95 -1.71 9.61
N TYR A 115 19.00 -1.38 8.72
CA TYR A 115 19.32 -1.06 7.35
C TYR A 115 19.80 0.39 7.25
N THR A 116 21.13 0.54 7.22
CA THR A 116 21.78 1.85 7.03
C THR A 116 21.54 2.40 5.63
N ASP A 117 21.78 3.68 5.44
CA ASP A 117 21.65 4.31 4.13
C ASP A 117 22.56 3.66 3.09
N GLU A 118 23.78 3.27 3.47
CA GLU A 118 24.73 2.58 2.60
C GLU A 118 24.20 1.20 2.18
N MET A 119 23.57 0.46 3.09
CA MET A 119 22.96 -0.85 2.78
C MET A 119 21.80 -0.70 1.78
N ILE A 120 20.92 0.27 1.99
CA ILE A 120 19.81 0.55 1.08
C ILE A 120 20.32 1.00 -0.28
N CYS A 121 21.27 1.95 -0.33
CA CYS A 121 21.88 2.40 -1.58
C CYS A 121 22.51 1.25 -2.36
N ARG A 122 23.24 0.35 -1.68
CA ARG A 122 23.84 -0.84 -2.30
C ARG A 122 22.77 -1.75 -2.89
N ILE A 123 21.72 -2.10 -2.12
CA ILE A 123 20.63 -2.96 -2.61
C ILE A 123 19.99 -2.35 -3.85
N VAL A 124 19.62 -1.06 -3.80
CA VAL A 124 19.00 -0.35 -4.92
C VAL A 124 19.92 -0.35 -6.16
N SER A 125 21.19 0.04 -5.98
CA SER A 125 22.17 0.10 -7.07
C SER A 125 22.39 -1.27 -7.72
N ASP A 126 22.46 -2.34 -6.92
CA ASP A 126 22.70 -3.68 -7.46
C ASP A 126 21.45 -4.23 -8.16
N ILE A 127 20.22 -3.93 -7.67
CA ILE A 127 18.99 -4.22 -8.42
C ILE A 127 18.98 -3.49 -9.76
N LYS A 128 19.30 -2.20 -9.78
CA LYS A 128 19.33 -1.42 -11.04
C LYS A 128 20.40 -1.89 -12.03
N LYS A 129 21.54 -2.40 -11.55
CA LYS A 129 22.57 -2.99 -12.40
C LYS A 129 22.13 -4.32 -13.00
N GLU A 130 21.52 -5.20 -12.18
CA GLU A 130 21.10 -6.53 -12.63
C GLU A 130 19.81 -6.46 -13.49
N PHE A 131 18.90 -5.52 -13.18
CA PHE A 131 17.61 -5.34 -13.85
C PHE A 131 17.39 -3.87 -14.28
N PRO A 132 18.10 -3.36 -15.29
CA PRO A 132 18.07 -1.94 -15.66
C PRO A 132 16.70 -1.47 -16.18
N ASP A 133 15.86 -2.38 -16.65
CA ASP A 133 14.48 -2.13 -17.12
C ASP A 133 13.43 -2.19 -15.98
N CYS A 134 13.86 -2.48 -14.76
CA CYS A 134 12.96 -2.51 -13.59
C CYS A 134 12.98 -1.19 -12.83
N ALA A 135 11.79 -0.79 -12.37
CA ALA A 135 11.66 0.30 -11.42
C ALA A 135 11.79 -0.20 -9.96
N VAL A 136 12.51 0.54 -9.13
CA VAL A 136 12.67 0.28 -7.70
C VAL A 136 11.85 1.30 -6.91
N THR A 137 10.95 0.79 -6.07
CA THR A 137 10.15 1.59 -5.14
C THR A 137 10.60 1.30 -3.71
N LEU A 138 10.89 2.33 -2.92
CA LEU A 138 11.11 2.19 -1.48
C LEU A 138 9.87 2.54 -0.70
N SER A 139 9.58 1.79 0.36
CA SER A 139 8.49 2.03 1.32
C SER A 139 8.99 1.67 2.72
N ILE A 140 9.90 2.51 3.25
CA ILE A 140 10.67 2.28 4.49
C ILE A 140 10.51 3.40 5.52
N GLY A 141 9.39 4.13 5.45
CA GLY A 141 9.02 5.16 6.40
C GLY A 141 9.75 6.49 6.21
N GLU A 142 9.86 7.24 7.30
CA GLU A 142 10.48 8.57 7.31
C GLU A 142 12.00 8.47 7.39
N ARG A 143 12.66 9.24 6.52
CA ARG A 143 14.12 9.41 6.49
C ARG A 143 14.48 10.89 6.38
N SER A 144 15.76 11.22 6.48
CA SER A 144 16.22 12.58 6.20
C SER A 144 16.18 12.88 4.69
N ARG A 145 16.19 14.16 4.34
CA ARG A 145 16.24 14.57 2.92
C ARG A 145 17.51 14.06 2.25
N GLU A 146 18.62 14.03 2.99
CA GLU A 146 19.92 13.52 2.52
C GLU A 146 19.84 12.01 2.22
N SER A 147 19.19 11.24 3.10
CA SER A 147 18.95 9.81 2.86
C SER A 147 18.11 9.59 1.62
N TYR A 148 17.01 10.35 1.45
CA TYR A 148 16.17 10.27 0.25
C TYR A 148 16.98 10.60 -1.01
N GLN A 149 17.82 11.65 -0.98
CA GLN A 149 18.69 11.99 -2.11
C GLN A 149 19.66 10.84 -2.44
N ALA A 150 20.32 10.28 -1.43
CA ALA A 150 21.26 9.18 -1.63
C ALA A 150 20.58 7.93 -2.26
N TYR A 151 19.36 7.59 -1.84
CA TYR A 151 18.62 6.47 -2.42
C TYR A 151 18.20 6.76 -3.87
N HIS A 152 17.81 8.00 -4.18
CA HIS A 152 17.48 8.43 -5.53
C HIS A 152 18.71 8.35 -6.44
N ASP A 153 19.86 8.84 -5.98
CA ASP A 153 21.12 8.80 -6.71
C ASP A 153 21.62 7.35 -6.92
N ALA A 154 21.27 6.44 -6.01
CA ALA A 154 21.52 5.00 -6.17
C ALA A 154 20.58 4.33 -7.19
N GLY A 155 19.51 5.01 -7.63
CA GLY A 155 18.59 4.56 -8.67
C GLY A 155 17.19 4.19 -8.20
N ALA A 156 16.79 4.56 -6.97
CA ALA A 156 15.39 4.40 -6.54
C ALA A 156 14.49 5.36 -7.33
N ASP A 157 13.55 4.80 -8.09
CA ASP A 157 12.67 5.58 -8.97
C ASP A 157 11.47 6.16 -8.23
N ARG A 158 10.97 5.43 -7.21
CA ARG A 158 9.71 5.73 -6.52
C ARG A 158 9.86 5.61 -5.02
N TYR A 159 9.07 6.39 -4.31
CA TYR A 159 8.95 6.26 -2.85
C TYR A 159 7.49 6.29 -2.41
N LEU A 160 7.08 5.28 -1.64
CA LEU A 160 5.75 5.21 -1.06
C LEU A 160 5.81 5.54 0.43
N LEU A 161 5.20 6.65 0.80
CA LEU A 161 5.06 7.08 2.19
C LEU A 161 3.60 7.48 2.46
N ARG A 162 2.84 6.58 3.07
CA ARG A 162 1.45 6.88 3.40
C ARG A 162 1.40 7.93 4.51
N HIS A 163 0.60 8.99 4.29
CA HIS A 163 0.40 10.02 5.32
C HIS A 163 -0.57 9.55 6.43
N GLU A 164 -1.34 8.49 6.19
CA GLU A 164 -2.36 7.83 7.01
C GLU A 164 -3.53 8.74 7.40
N THR A 165 -3.28 10.01 7.64
CA THR A 165 -4.25 11.07 7.85
C THR A 165 -3.61 12.44 7.63
N ALA A 166 -4.37 13.40 7.12
CA ALA A 166 -3.98 14.81 7.02
C ALA A 166 -4.69 15.69 8.07
N ASP A 167 -5.40 15.08 9.00
CA ASP A 167 -6.05 15.72 10.13
C ASP A 167 -5.18 15.53 11.38
N LYS A 168 -4.63 16.64 11.91
CA LYS A 168 -3.72 16.61 13.05
C LYS A 168 -4.33 15.94 14.29
N GLN A 169 -5.61 16.25 14.60
CA GLN A 169 -6.25 15.66 15.76
C GLN A 169 -6.45 14.16 15.61
N HIS A 170 -6.72 13.71 14.38
CA HIS A 170 -6.79 12.30 14.07
C HIS A 170 -5.41 11.64 14.10
N TYR A 171 -4.37 12.31 13.58
CA TYR A 171 -3.00 11.81 13.60
C TYR A 171 -2.50 11.52 15.01
N ASP A 172 -2.73 12.47 15.93
CA ASP A 172 -2.34 12.35 17.36
C ASP A 172 -3.07 11.18 18.08
N ARG A 173 -4.22 10.75 17.58
CA ARG A 173 -4.95 9.58 18.10
C ARG A 173 -4.47 8.25 17.54
N LEU A 174 -3.81 8.26 16.39
CA LEU A 174 -3.26 7.07 15.73
C LEU A 174 -1.80 6.80 16.12
N HIS A 175 -1.09 7.79 16.62
CA HIS A 175 0.36 7.73 16.84
C HIS A 175 0.73 8.14 18.29
N PRO A 176 1.84 7.60 18.82
CA PRO A 176 2.35 8.03 20.10
C PRO A 176 2.89 9.47 20.05
N GLU A 177 3.04 10.05 21.23
CA GLU A 177 3.69 11.35 21.40
C GLU A 177 5.10 11.36 20.78
N GLY A 178 5.47 12.46 20.13
CA GLY A 178 6.75 12.62 19.43
C GLY A 178 6.71 12.26 17.94
N MET A 179 5.65 11.63 17.42
CA MET A 179 5.40 11.52 15.98
C MET A 179 4.58 12.72 15.51
N GLU A 180 5.04 13.40 14.48
CA GLU A 180 4.42 14.64 14.00
C GLU A 180 3.91 14.52 12.56
N LEU A 181 2.64 14.87 12.34
CA LEU A 181 2.05 14.94 11.00
C LEU A 181 2.85 15.89 10.08
N ALA A 182 3.30 17.03 10.61
CA ALA A 182 4.05 18.01 9.83
C ALA A 182 5.36 17.43 9.27
N ASN A 183 6.05 16.58 10.03
CA ASN A 183 7.26 15.92 9.56
C ASN A 183 6.92 14.89 8.46
N ARG A 184 5.85 14.12 8.62
CA ARG A 184 5.37 13.16 7.61
C ARG A 184 5.04 13.87 6.29
N GLN A 185 4.34 15.00 6.36
CA GLN A 185 4.01 15.81 5.19
C GLN A 185 5.27 16.43 4.55
N LYS A 186 6.17 16.96 5.37
CA LYS A 186 7.46 17.49 4.88
C LYS A 186 8.25 16.43 4.11
N CYS A 187 8.35 15.20 4.63
CA CYS A 187 9.01 14.11 3.94
C CYS A 187 8.43 13.85 2.54
N LEU A 188 7.10 13.91 2.39
CA LEU A 188 6.44 13.73 1.09
C LEU A 188 6.79 14.83 0.08
N PHE A 189 6.86 16.10 0.53
CA PHE A 189 7.30 17.20 -0.33
C PHE A 189 8.79 17.13 -0.64
N ASP A 190 9.64 16.76 0.33
CA ASP A 190 11.07 16.53 0.09
C ASP A 190 11.29 15.45 -0.99
N LEU A 191 10.56 14.34 -0.94
CA LEU A 191 10.62 13.29 -1.95
C LEU A 191 10.22 13.81 -3.34
N LYS A 192 9.18 14.63 -3.41
CA LYS A 192 8.73 15.23 -4.68
C LYS A 192 9.75 16.20 -5.25
N ASP A 193 10.33 17.06 -4.41
CA ASP A 193 11.36 18.02 -4.80
C ASP A 193 12.64 17.36 -5.31
N ILE A 194 12.98 16.17 -4.78
CA ILE A 194 14.13 15.37 -5.24
C ILE A 194 13.86 14.78 -6.63
N GLY A 195 12.60 14.54 -7.00
CA GLY A 195 12.22 14.01 -8.31
C GLY A 195 11.68 12.57 -8.29
N TYR A 196 11.36 12.03 -7.13
CA TYR A 196 10.69 10.73 -7.07
C TYR A 196 9.30 10.74 -7.70
N GLN A 197 8.91 9.62 -8.28
CA GLN A 197 7.49 9.31 -8.40
C GLN A 197 6.95 8.99 -7.00
N VAL A 198 6.18 9.94 -6.44
CA VAL A 198 5.74 9.87 -5.04
C VAL A 198 4.43 9.10 -4.91
N GLY A 199 4.42 8.13 -4.01
CA GLY A 199 3.21 7.46 -3.56
C GLY A 199 2.82 7.93 -2.15
N SER A 200 1.53 8.19 -1.94
CA SER A 200 0.99 8.45 -0.61
C SER A 200 -0.33 7.71 -0.41
N GLY A 201 -1.05 7.98 0.67
CA GLY A 201 -2.34 7.36 0.94
C GLY A 201 -2.72 7.33 2.41
N PHE A 202 -3.83 6.67 2.69
CA PHE A 202 -4.41 6.63 4.03
C PHE A 202 -5.23 5.35 4.26
N MET A 203 -5.54 5.07 5.52
CA MET A 203 -6.49 4.01 5.89
C MET A 203 -7.92 4.54 5.82
N VAL A 204 -8.84 3.73 5.30
CA VAL A 204 -10.28 4.03 5.26
C VAL A 204 -10.98 3.35 6.42
N GLY A 205 -11.71 4.12 7.22
CA GLY A 205 -12.43 3.62 8.39
C GLY A 205 -11.52 3.31 9.57
N SER A 206 -10.35 3.95 9.67
CA SER A 206 -9.49 3.87 10.86
C SER A 206 -10.19 4.45 12.09
N PRO A 207 -9.82 4.01 13.30
CA PRO A 207 -10.42 4.53 14.53
C PRO A 207 -10.46 6.05 14.55
N TYR A 208 -11.60 6.60 14.96
CA TYR A 208 -11.85 8.07 15.07
C TYR A 208 -11.88 8.85 13.76
N GLN A 209 -11.78 8.20 12.59
CA GLN A 209 -11.93 8.87 11.30
C GLN A 209 -13.33 9.44 11.13
N THR A 210 -13.42 10.63 10.57
CA THR A 210 -14.66 11.34 10.27
C THR A 210 -14.72 11.72 8.79
N GLU A 211 -15.89 12.13 8.30
CA GLU A 211 -16.02 12.70 6.95
C GLU A 211 -15.14 13.93 6.76
N LYS A 212 -15.02 14.76 7.80
CA LYS A 212 -14.14 15.94 7.79
C LYS A 212 -12.67 15.51 7.61
N SER A 213 -12.26 14.42 8.24
CA SER A 213 -10.91 13.87 8.07
C SER A 213 -10.70 13.42 6.62
N LEU A 214 -11.66 12.71 6.00
CA LEU A 214 -11.56 12.28 4.59
C LEU A 214 -11.46 13.49 3.62
N ILE A 215 -12.21 14.57 3.87
CA ILE A 215 -12.08 15.81 3.09
C ILE A 215 -10.69 16.41 3.22
N SER A 216 -10.11 16.42 4.44
CA SER A 216 -8.74 16.92 4.64
C SER A 216 -7.70 16.10 3.88
N TYR A 217 -7.90 14.77 3.78
CA TYR A 217 -6.99 13.89 3.03
C TYR A 217 -7.04 14.17 1.53
N LEU A 218 -8.24 14.35 0.97
CA LEU A 218 -8.37 14.72 -0.44
C LEU A 218 -7.70 16.06 -0.74
N ARG A 219 -7.88 17.07 0.13
CA ARG A 219 -7.21 18.38 -0.03
C ARG A 219 -5.69 18.25 0.00
N PHE A 220 -5.16 17.48 0.95
CA PHE A 220 -3.73 17.23 1.03
C PHE A 220 -3.20 16.51 -0.22
N LEU A 221 -3.91 15.50 -0.72
CA LEU A 221 -3.52 14.82 -1.95
C LEU A 221 -3.60 15.75 -3.16
N MET A 222 -4.58 16.67 -3.21
CA MET A 222 -4.65 17.69 -4.27
C MET A 222 -3.49 18.69 -4.23
N GLU A 223 -2.95 18.97 -3.04
CA GLU A 223 -1.75 19.80 -2.88
C GLU A 223 -0.47 19.00 -3.26
N LEU A 224 -0.35 17.78 -2.76
CA LEU A 224 0.81 16.92 -3.00
C LEU A 224 0.91 16.45 -4.45
N GLN A 225 -0.22 16.20 -5.15
CA GLN A 225 -0.27 15.63 -6.51
C GLN A 225 0.59 14.36 -6.64
N PRO A 226 0.29 13.27 -5.91
CA PRO A 226 1.10 12.07 -5.93
C PRO A 226 0.87 11.24 -7.19
N ASP A 227 1.89 10.48 -7.62
CA ASP A 227 1.83 9.57 -8.76
C ASP A 227 1.10 8.25 -8.41
N MET A 228 1.09 7.87 -7.14
CA MET A 228 0.37 6.71 -6.65
C MET A 228 -0.40 7.03 -5.37
N ILE A 229 -1.64 6.53 -5.26
CA ILE A 229 -2.48 6.73 -4.08
C ILE A 229 -2.91 5.37 -3.53
N GLY A 230 -2.21 4.93 -2.46
CA GLY A 230 -2.47 3.65 -1.81
C GLY A 230 -3.47 3.79 -0.66
N ILE A 231 -4.71 3.38 -0.88
CA ILE A 231 -5.72 3.31 0.17
C ILE A 231 -6.23 1.88 0.36
N GLY A 232 -6.69 1.58 1.55
CA GLY A 232 -7.34 0.31 1.88
C GLY A 232 -8.15 0.44 3.15
N PRO A 233 -9.08 -0.49 3.39
CA PRO A 233 -9.81 -0.51 4.64
C PRO A 233 -8.86 -0.73 5.81
N TYR A 234 -9.12 -0.06 6.92
CA TYR A 234 -8.45 -0.37 8.19
C TYR A 234 -8.78 -1.82 8.59
N ILE A 235 -7.76 -2.57 8.96
CA ILE A 235 -7.89 -3.92 9.51
C ILE A 235 -7.38 -3.89 10.93
N THR A 236 -8.24 -4.25 11.89
CA THR A 236 -7.83 -4.36 13.28
C THR A 236 -6.81 -5.48 13.47
N HIS A 237 -5.83 -5.26 14.34
CA HIS A 237 -4.84 -6.27 14.66
C HIS A 237 -4.87 -6.59 16.16
N ARG A 238 -4.90 -7.89 16.51
CA ARG A 238 -5.08 -8.38 17.89
C ARG A 238 -4.02 -7.88 18.89
N ASP A 239 -2.81 -7.58 18.42
CA ASP A 239 -1.68 -7.16 19.24
C ASP A 239 -1.45 -5.64 19.19
N THR A 240 -2.51 -4.86 19.00
CA THR A 240 -2.46 -3.40 18.96
C THR A 240 -3.39 -2.79 20.00
N PRO A 241 -3.19 -1.53 20.40
CA PRO A 241 -4.14 -0.79 21.23
C PRO A 241 -5.55 -0.74 20.65
N PHE A 242 -5.71 -0.91 19.34
CA PHE A 242 -6.98 -0.86 18.63
C PHE A 242 -7.59 -2.24 18.36
N LYS A 243 -7.15 -3.29 19.07
CA LYS A 243 -7.61 -4.68 18.88
C LYS A 243 -9.13 -4.87 18.96
N ASP A 244 -9.82 -4.02 19.72
CA ASP A 244 -11.28 -4.09 19.92
C ASP A 244 -12.05 -3.10 19.01
N MET A 245 -11.35 -2.38 18.13
CA MET A 245 -11.97 -1.46 17.18
C MET A 245 -12.51 -2.22 15.97
N LYS A 246 -13.55 -1.66 15.34
CA LYS A 246 -14.12 -2.25 14.13
C LYS A 246 -13.20 -2.05 12.93
N ASN A 247 -13.21 -3.03 12.03
CA ASN A 247 -12.59 -2.89 10.71
C ASN A 247 -13.23 -1.74 9.91
N GLY A 248 -12.46 -1.19 8.99
CA GLY A 248 -12.95 -0.23 8.01
C GLY A 248 -13.97 -0.86 7.06
N SER A 249 -14.76 -0.02 6.41
CA SER A 249 -15.78 -0.45 5.47
C SER A 249 -15.20 -0.71 4.09
N MET A 250 -15.48 -1.89 3.52
CA MET A 250 -15.17 -2.17 2.11
C MET A 250 -15.89 -1.19 1.19
N LEU A 251 -17.19 -1.00 1.36
CA LEU A 251 -17.98 -0.12 0.49
C LEU A 251 -17.46 1.32 0.52
N LEU A 252 -17.13 1.86 1.72
CA LEU A 252 -16.53 3.19 1.83
C LEU A 252 -15.16 3.23 1.11
N THR A 253 -14.37 2.16 1.20
CA THR A 253 -13.09 2.08 0.49
C THR A 253 -13.28 2.11 -1.03
N LEU A 254 -14.26 1.36 -1.56
CA LEU A 254 -14.58 1.38 -2.99
C LEU A 254 -15.04 2.77 -3.44
N ARG A 255 -15.90 3.44 -2.67
CA ARG A 255 -16.30 4.83 -2.92
C ARG A 255 -15.09 5.76 -2.96
N MET A 256 -14.17 5.63 -2.01
CA MET A 256 -12.96 6.46 -1.96
C MET A 256 -12.01 6.17 -3.13
N ILE A 257 -11.85 4.91 -3.56
CA ILE A 257 -11.09 4.56 -4.78
C ILE A 257 -11.69 5.28 -5.99
N SER A 258 -13.03 5.24 -6.14
CA SER A 258 -13.71 5.89 -7.26
C SER A 258 -13.57 7.41 -7.23
N ILE A 259 -13.76 8.03 -6.07
CA ILE A 259 -13.56 9.48 -5.91
C ILE A 259 -12.12 9.86 -6.26
N LEU A 260 -11.14 9.11 -5.77
CA LEU A 260 -9.72 9.35 -6.07
C LEU A 260 -9.43 9.20 -7.57
N ARG A 261 -10.02 8.21 -8.25
CA ARG A 261 -9.86 8.07 -9.71
C ARG A 261 -10.42 9.26 -10.48
N LEU A 262 -11.58 9.77 -10.06
CA LEU A 262 -12.21 10.92 -10.70
C LEU A 262 -11.41 12.22 -10.46
N VAL A 263 -10.83 12.39 -9.27
CA VAL A 263 -10.02 13.57 -8.90
C VAL A 263 -8.60 13.49 -9.47
N PHE A 264 -8.03 12.28 -9.53
CA PHE A 264 -6.66 12.01 -9.99
C PHE A 264 -6.66 10.99 -11.14
N PRO A 265 -7.05 11.41 -12.37
CA PRO A 265 -7.21 10.48 -13.50
C PRO A 265 -5.97 9.67 -13.84
N TYR A 266 -4.78 10.24 -13.59
CA TYR A 266 -3.48 9.66 -13.91
C TYR A 266 -2.78 8.98 -12.73
N ALA A 267 -3.38 8.95 -11.54
CA ALA A 267 -2.75 8.29 -10.41
C ALA A 267 -2.81 6.76 -10.54
N LEU A 268 -1.75 6.09 -10.11
CA LEU A 268 -1.75 4.65 -9.95
C LEU A 268 -2.43 4.31 -8.60
N ILE A 269 -3.54 3.60 -8.65
CA ILE A 269 -4.34 3.28 -7.47
C ILE A 269 -4.36 1.76 -7.27
N PRO A 270 -3.74 1.24 -6.20
CA PRO A 270 -3.73 -0.19 -5.93
C PRO A 270 -5.07 -0.70 -5.37
N SER A 271 -5.50 -1.86 -5.86
CA SER A 271 -6.46 -2.69 -5.15
C SER A 271 -5.69 -3.52 -4.12
N THR A 272 -5.79 -3.09 -2.86
CA THR A 272 -4.90 -3.56 -1.79
C THR A 272 -5.25 -4.96 -1.27
N THR A 273 -4.28 -5.63 -0.63
CA THR A 273 -4.50 -6.90 0.06
C THR A 273 -5.58 -6.78 1.14
N ALA A 274 -5.68 -5.64 1.83
CA ALA A 274 -6.69 -5.40 2.86
C ALA A 274 -8.13 -5.51 2.33
N LEU A 275 -8.40 -5.15 1.06
CA LEU A 275 -9.70 -5.38 0.44
C LEU A 275 -10.00 -6.88 0.31
N GLY A 276 -9.01 -7.68 -0.11
CA GLY A 276 -9.14 -9.15 -0.18
C GLY A 276 -9.25 -9.81 1.20
N THR A 277 -8.70 -9.21 2.24
CA THR A 277 -8.83 -9.68 3.63
C THR A 277 -10.25 -9.48 4.17
N ILE A 278 -10.88 -8.34 3.83
CA ILE A 278 -12.26 -8.04 4.28
C ILE A 278 -13.31 -8.85 3.52
N HIS A 279 -13.08 -9.06 2.21
CA HIS A 279 -14.06 -9.73 1.35
C HIS A 279 -13.35 -10.52 0.24
N PRO A 280 -13.77 -11.76 -0.06
CA PRO A 280 -13.13 -12.61 -1.10
C PRO A 280 -13.00 -11.94 -2.46
N GLN A 281 -14.00 -11.19 -2.90
CA GLN A 281 -14.00 -10.44 -4.18
C GLN A 281 -13.51 -8.99 -4.00
N GLY A 282 -12.93 -8.62 -2.86
CA GLY A 282 -12.58 -7.23 -2.55
C GLY A 282 -11.58 -6.63 -3.54
N ARG A 283 -10.63 -7.43 -4.04
CA ARG A 283 -9.63 -6.97 -5.02
C ARG A 283 -10.26 -6.70 -6.38
N GLU A 284 -11.10 -7.59 -6.86
CA GLU A 284 -11.81 -7.46 -8.15
C GLU A 284 -12.75 -6.24 -8.12
N LEU A 285 -13.50 -6.09 -7.04
CA LEU A 285 -14.37 -4.94 -6.84
C LEU A 285 -13.56 -3.62 -6.77
N GLY A 286 -12.37 -3.64 -6.17
CA GLY A 286 -11.46 -2.49 -6.18
C GLY A 286 -11.03 -2.09 -7.59
N LEU A 287 -10.71 -3.06 -8.45
CA LEU A 287 -10.39 -2.81 -9.87
C LEU A 287 -11.60 -2.23 -10.62
N CYS A 288 -12.79 -2.79 -10.39
CA CYS A 288 -14.03 -2.28 -10.99
C CYS A 288 -14.42 -0.89 -10.47
N ALA A 289 -13.94 -0.50 -9.28
CA ALA A 289 -14.15 0.82 -8.71
C ALA A 289 -13.12 1.87 -9.16
N GLY A 290 -12.20 1.52 -10.08
CA GLY A 290 -11.23 2.46 -10.66
C GLY A 290 -9.77 2.25 -10.26
N ALA A 291 -9.43 1.22 -9.46
CA ALA A 291 -8.05 0.83 -9.22
C ALA A 291 -7.41 0.21 -10.48
N ASN A 292 -6.08 0.26 -10.59
CA ASN A 292 -5.34 -0.25 -11.73
C ASN A 292 -3.98 -0.88 -11.38
N VAL A 293 -3.72 -1.13 -10.10
CA VAL A 293 -2.47 -1.75 -9.63
C VAL A 293 -2.78 -2.91 -8.69
N VAL A 294 -2.00 -3.99 -8.78
CA VAL A 294 -1.96 -5.06 -7.77
C VAL A 294 -0.51 -5.30 -7.33
N MET A 295 -0.33 -5.68 -6.07
CA MET A 295 0.99 -5.92 -5.49
C MET A 295 1.05 -7.31 -4.83
N PRO A 296 1.30 -8.37 -5.63
CA PRO A 296 1.55 -9.69 -5.05
C PRO A 296 2.86 -9.71 -4.25
N ASN A 297 2.87 -10.50 -3.19
CA ASN A 297 4.06 -10.68 -2.36
C ASN A 297 5.07 -11.60 -3.05
N LEU A 298 6.32 -11.17 -3.11
CA LEU A 298 7.48 -11.93 -3.59
C LEU A 298 8.43 -12.35 -2.45
N SER A 299 8.14 -11.96 -1.21
CA SER A 299 8.94 -12.39 -0.07
C SER A 299 8.92 -13.91 0.06
N PRO A 300 9.95 -14.53 0.67
CA PRO A 300 9.92 -15.95 0.94
C PRO A 300 8.66 -16.34 1.74
N THR A 301 8.11 -17.53 1.46
CA THR A 301 6.85 -18.00 2.08
C THR A 301 7.00 -18.31 3.58
N GLU A 302 8.21 -18.33 4.07
CA GLU A 302 8.58 -18.64 5.46
C GLU A 302 8.59 -17.42 6.40
N VAL A 303 8.32 -16.21 5.86
CA VAL A 303 8.33 -14.93 6.60
C VAL A 303 6.98 -14.25 6.58
#